data_d3f55c3321ad8de38e0b01938f357e42
#
_entry.id   d3f55c3321ad8de38e0b01938f357e42
#
_cell.length_a   1.000
_cell.length_b   1.000
_cell.length_c   1.000
_cell.angle_alpha   90.00
_cell.angle_beta   90.00
_cell.angle_gamma   90.00
#
_symmetry.space_group_name_H-M   'P 1'
#
loop_
_entity.id
_entity.type
_entity.pdbx_description
1 polymer ?
#
loop_
_entity_poly.entity_id
_entity_poly.type
_entity_poly.pdbx_seq_one_letter_code
_entity_poly.pdbx_strand_id
1 'polypeptide(L)'
;MKCKAKIICMVLVLAMAVSTTVFATVGTRTAELLYDNIKIMLNGKEIVPTDANGNAVEPFIIDGTTYLPVRGVASALGMNVGWDDGTKTVALDNPGVFQGGVQVYDDKYVTIEFAGCTAEKRYEWSDVEYHANFNVKNKTDAELTFQSDALSFDGISYKVYSGSDEVAPQSTGKISFQMEDVVPTSGISKTSGKIKVVDFDRLLTDWKSYSYDAKWVNVTQE
;
A
#
# COMPACT_ATOMS: atom_id res chain seq x y z
N MET A 1 -52.06 -9.34 -24.41
CA MET A 1 -50.86 -10.09 -24.00
C MET A 1 -49.60 -9.23 -23.75
N LYS A 2 -49.50 -8.00 -24.31
CA LYS A 2 -48.30 -7.16 -24.17
C LYS A 2 -48.09 -6.49 -22.79
N CYS A 3 -49.14 -6.39 -21.94
CA CYS A 3 -49.08 -5.74 -20.63
C CYS A 3 -48.51 -6.66 -19.52
N LYS A 4 -48.82 -7.96 -19.59
CA LYS A 4 -48.35 -8.95 -18.59
C LYS A 4 -46.83 -9.20 -18.67
N ALA A 5 -46.24 -9.13 -19.86
CA ALA A 5 -44.80 -9.29 -20.05
C ALA A 5 -44.00 -8.14 -19.46
N LYS A 6 -44.49 -6.89 -19.54
CA LYS A 6 -43.86 -5.71 -18.96
C LYS A 6 -43.82 -5.74 -17.42
N ILE A 7 -44.90 -6.25 -16.80
CA ILE A 7 -44.97 -6.38 -15.34
C ILE A 7 -44.01 -7.46 -14.84
N ILE A 8 -43.92 -8.59 -15.54
CA ILE A 8 -42.99 -9.67 -15.20
C ILE A 8 -41.53 -9.22 -15.34
N CYS A 9 -41.17 -8.47 -16.40
CA CYS A 9 -39.82 -7.88 -16.53
C CYS A 9 -39.53 -6.86 -15.44
N MET A 10 -40.49 -6.03 -15.03
CA MET A 10 -40.30 -5.05 -13.97
C MET A 10 -40.12 -5.70 -12.58
N VAL A 11 -40.79 -6.80 -12.30
CA VAL A 11 -40.63 -7.58 -11.06
C VAL A 11 -39.28 -8.33 -11.06
N LEU A 12 -38.84 -8.85 -12.19
CA LEU A 12 -37.53 -9.50 -12.33
C LEU A 12 -36.37 -8.52 -12.17
N VAL A 13 -36.47 -7.29 -12.69
CA VAL A 13 -35.47 -6.26 -12.52
C VAL A 13 -35.39 -5.75 -11.07
N LEU A 14 -36.55 -5.69 -10.37
CA LEU A 14 -36.61 -5.32 -8.95
C LEU A 14 -36.03 -6.42 -8.04
N ALA A 15 -36.12 -7.69 -8.45
CA ALA A 15 -35.54 -8.82 -7.70
C ALA A 15 -34.00 -8.92 -7.81
N MET A 16 -33.40 -8.34 -8.84
CA MET A 16 -31.94 -8.31 -9.01
C MET A 16 -31.25 -7.16 -8.25
N ALA A 17 -32.02 -6.24 -7.66
CA ALA A 17 -31.47 -5.08 -6.92
C ALA A 17 -31.33 -5.35 -5.40
N VAL A 18 -31.49 -6.59 -4.94
CA VAL A 18 -31.17 -6.95 -3.55
C VAL A 18 -29.65 -7.20 -3.49
N SER A 19 -28.89 -6.12 -3.52
CA SER A 19 -27.51 -6.16 -3.01
C SER A 19 -27.61 -6.57 -1.55
N THR A 20 -27.10 -7.75 -1.21
CA THR A 20 -26.93 -8.19 0.19
C THR A 20 -25.89 -7.27 0.82
N THR A 21 -26.34 -6.14 1.36
CA THR A 21 -25.51 -5.34 2.25
C THR A 21 -25.26 -6.18 3.50
N VAL A 22 -24.04 -6.65 3.67
CA VAL A 22 -23.60 -7.26 4.92
C VAL A 22 -23.53 -6.13 5.96
N PHE A 23 -24.57 -6.03 6.79
CA PHE A 23 -24.54 -5.10 7.91
C PHE A 23 -23.66 -5.69 9.01
N ALA A 24 -22.64 -4.94 9.42
CA ALA A 24 -21.87 -5.25 10.61
C ALA A 24 -22.85 -5.16 11.83
N THR A 25 -23.03 -6.27 12.54
CA THR A 25 -23.91 -6.31 13.71
C THR A 25 -23.16 -5.73 14.90
N VAL A 26 -23.75 -4.70 15.55
CA VAL A 26 -23.26 -4.18 16.82
C VAL A 26 -24.00 -4.92 17.94
N GLY A 27 -23.27 -5.52 18.88
CA GLY A 27 -23.85 -6.22 20.02
C GLY A 27 -22.92 -7.28 20.62
N THR A 28 -23.34 -7.86 21.72
CA THR A 28 -22.62 -8.94 22.41
C THR A 28 -23.30 -10.27 22.11
N ARG A 29 -22.52 -11.30 21.82
CA ARG A 29 -22.97 -12.67 21.64
C ARG A 29 -22.17 -13.59 22.52
N THR A 30 -22.81 -14.65 23.04
CA THR A 30 -22.13 -15.75 23.71
C THR A 30 -21.83 -16.82 22.67
N ALA A 31 -20.61 -17.33 22.66
CA ALA A 31 -20.18 -18.41 21.79
C ALA A 31 -19.36 -19.42 22.59
N GLU A 32 -19.41 -20.69 22.18
CA GLU A 32 -18.52 -21.74 22.71
C GLU A 32 -17.20 -21.69 21.92
N LEU A 33 -16.09 -21.57 22.65
CA LEU A 33 -14.75 -21.54 22.07
C LEU A 33 -14.11 -22.91 22.20
N LEU A 34 -13.75 -23.52 21.08
CA LEU A 34 -13.02 -24.77 21.06
C LEU A 34 -11.52 -24.49 20.83
N TYR A 35 -10.69 -24.87 21.78
CA TYR A 35 -9.22 -24.87 21.68
C TYR A 35 -8.78 -26.30 21.38
N ASP A 36 -8.07 -26.50 20.26
CA ASP A 36 -7.69 -27.84 19.78
C ASP A 36 -6.21 -27.85 19.33
N ASN A 37 -5.33 -27.24 20.12
CA ASN A 37 -3.89 -27.16 19.84
C ASN A 37 -3.58 -26.72 18.40
N ILE A 38 -4.29 -25.72 17.90
CA ILE A 38 -4.20 -25.22 16.53
C ILE A 38 -2.84 -24.55 16.32
N LYS A 39 -2.09 -25.04 15.34
CA LYS A 39 -0.79 -24.48 14.96
C LYS A 39 -0.90 -23.60 13.73
N ILE A 40 -0.18 -22.50 13.73
CA ILE A 40 -0.05 -21.63 12.56
C ILE A 40 1.34 -21.86 11.96
N MET A 41 1.39 -22.26 10.69
CA MET A 41 2.63 -22.51 9.97
C MET A 41 2.82 -21.49 8.86
N LEU A 42 3.97 -20.81 8.83
CA LEU A 42 4.38 -19.90 7.76
C LEU A 42 5.66 -20.42 7.12
N ASN A 43 5.59 -20.77 5.83
CA ASN A 43 6.74 -21.34 5.09
C ASN A 43 7.42 -22.52 5.81
N GLY A 44 6.61 -23.39 6.45
CA GLY A 44 7.11 -24.57 7.18
C GLY A 44 7.62 -24.28 8.59
N LYS A 45 7.62 -23.03 9.05
CA LYS A 45 8.01 -22.64 10.41
C LYS A 45 6.76 -22.33 11.25
N GLU A 46 6.68 -22.90 12.46
CA GLU A 46 5.61 -22.59 13.40
C GLU A 46 5.77 -21.15 13.93
N ILE A 47 4.67 -20.40 13.94
CA ILE A 47 4.59 -19.07 14.53
C ILE A 47 3.68 -19.11 15.75
N VAL A 48 4.12 -18.46 16.83
CA VAL A 48 3.32 -18.27 18.05
C VAL A 48 2.78 -16.83 18.03
N PRO A 49 1.47 -16.65 17.80
CA PRO A 49 0.91 -15.30 17.75
C PRO A 49 0.92 -14.66 19.14
N THR A 50 1.12 -13.33 19.16
CA THR A 50 1.11 -12.55 20.40
C THR A 50 0.10 -11.39 20.33
N ASP A 51 -0.35 -10.93 21.50
CA ASP A 51 -1.12 -9.69 21.65
C ASP A 51 -0.20 -8.44 21.55
N ALA A 52 -0.76 -7.25 21.81
CA ALA A 52 0.00 -6.00 21.78
C ALA A 52 1.04 -5.88 22.92
N ASN A 53 0.93 -6.69 23.97
CA ASN A 53 1.83 -6.70 25.12
C ASN A 53 2.90 -7.81 25.02
N GLY A 54 2.86 -8.62 23.96
CA GLY A 54 3.78 -9.73 23.75
C GLY A 54 3.36 -11.04 24.38
N ASN A 55 2.16 -11.14 24.96
CA ASN A 55 1.66 -12.40 25.52
C ASN A 55 1.17 -13.31 24.40
N ALA A 56 1.43 -14.61 24.50
CA ALA A 56 0.94 -15.60 23.54
C ALA A 56 -0.59 -15.65 23.55
N VAL A 57 -1.18 -15.74 22.35
CA VAL A 57 -2.63 -15.82 22.12
C VAL A 57 -2.92 -17.07 21.27
N GLU A 58 -3.76 -17.97 21.81
CA GLU A 58 -4.13 -19.18 21.09
C GLU A 58 -5.21 -18.93 20.04
N PRO A 59 -5.10 -19.55 18.86
CA PRO A 59 -6.20 -19.70 17.92
C PRO A 59 -7.33 -20.54 18.54
N PHE A 60 -8.57 -20.29 18.08
CA PHE A 60 -9.75 -21.04 18.53
C PHE A 60 -10.76 -21.24 17.40
N ILE A 61 -11.73 -22.11 17.61
CA ILE A 61 -12.81 -22.41 16.67
C ILE A 61 -14.14 -21.96 17.26
N ILE A 62 -14.97 -21.29 16.46
CA ILE A 62 -16.37 -21.02 16.74
C ILE A 62 -17.18 -21.53 15.54
N ASP A 63 -18.20 -22.33 15.78
CA ASP A 63 -19.12 -22.84 14.74
C ASP A 63 -18.38 -23.41 13.52
N GLY A 64 -17.30 -24.16 13.76
CA GLY A 64 -16.48 -24.78 12.71
C GLY A 64 -15.56 -23.81 11.95
N THR A 65 -15.51 -22.54 12.33
CA THR A 65 -14.59 -21.53 11.73
C THR A 65 -13.43 -21.28 12.65
N THR A 66 -12.21 -21.39 12.12
CA THR A 66 -10.98 -21.08 12.87
C THR A 66 -10.73 -19.58 12.90
N TYR A 67 -10.58 -19.02 14.08
CA TYR A 67 -10.22 -17.61 14.32
C TYR A 67 -8.77 -17.52 14.73
N LEU A 68 -8.03 -16.65 14.04
CA LEU A 68 -6.60 -16.43 14.26
C LEU A 68 -6.35 -15.03 14.84
N PRO A 69 -5.37 -14.88 15.76
CA PRO A 69 -4.92 -13.58 16.24
C PRO A 69 -4.29 -12.78 15.09
N VAL A 70 -5.03 -11.82 14.55
CA VAL A 70 -4.62 -11.06 13.35
C VAL A 70 -3.26 -10.39 13.52
N ARG A 71 -2.96 -9.83 14.71
CA ARG A 71 -1.67 -9.19 14.99
C ARG A 71 -0.51 -10.15 14.85
N GLY A 72 -0.61 -11.33 15.42
CA GLY A 72 0.45 -12.33 15.35
C GLY A 72 0.71 -12.83 13.92
N VAL A 73 -0.36 -13.09 13.17
CA VAL A 73 -0.27 -13.52 11.77
C VAL A 73 0.31 -12.40 10.89
N ALA A 74 -0.22 -11.19 11.00
CA ALA A 74 0.24 -10.05 10.22
C ALA A 74 1.71 -9.69 10.52
N SER A 75 2.11 -9.70 11.80
CA SER A 75 3.52 -9.45 12.19
C SER A 75 4.46 -10.52 11.63
N ALA A 76 4.04 -11.79 11.59
CA ALA A 76 4.84 -12.86 10.99
C ALA A 76 5.00 -12.68 9.46
N LEU A 77 4.04 -12.01 8.81
CA LEU A 77 4.11 -11.60 7.40
C LEU A 77 4.85 -10.27 7.19
N GLY A 78 5.43 -9.68 8.24
CA GLY A 78 6.14 -8.40 8.17
C GLY A 78 5.23 -7.17 8.09
N MET A 79 3.95 -7.30 8.44
CA MET A 79 2.98 -6.20 8.41
C MET A 79 2.86 -5.53 9.79
N ASN A 80 2.63 -4.22 9.79
CA ASN A 80 2.20 -3.48 10.97
C ASN A 80 0.69 -3.65 11.21
N VAL A 81 0.28 -3.64 12.47
CA VAL A 81 -1.14 -3.76 12.84
C VAL A 81 -1.55 -2.60 13.74
N GLY A 82 -2.41 -1.73 13.22
CA GLY A 82 -3.05 -0.65 13.94
C GLY A 82 -4.48 -1.03 14.40
N TRP A 83 -4.99 -0.29 15.37
CA TRP A 83 -6.40 -0.31 15.78
C TRP A 83 -6.91 1.11 15.91
N ASP A 84 -7.99 1.42 15.20
CA ASP A 84 -8.73 2.68 15.35
C ASP A 84 -10.00 2.42 16.17
N ASP A 85 -10.03 2.93 17.38
CA ASP A 85 -11.16 2.75 18.28
C ASP A 85 -12.39 3.59 17.88
N GLY A 86 -12.19 4.71 17.21
CA GLY A 86 -13.27 5.58 16.72
C GLY A 86 -14.09 4.92 15.61
N THR A 87 -13.42 4.30 14.66
CA THR A 87 -14.03 3.62 13.50
C THR A 87 -14.15 2.11 13.71
N LYS A 88 -13.62 1.55 14.82
CA LYS A 88 -13.54 0.11 15.10
C LYS A 88 -12.85 -0.66 13.98
N THR A 89 -11.77 -0.09 13.45
CA THR A 89 -11.06 -0.62 12.28
C THR A 89 -9.70 -1.20 12.68
N VAL A 90 -9.42 -2.41 12.18
CA VAL A 90 -8.06 -2.97 12.18
C VAL A 90 -7.37 -2.52 10.90
N ALA A 91 -6.27 -1.78 11.01
CA ALA A 91 -5.42 -1.42 9.90
C ALA A 91 -4.25 -2.41 9.80
N LEU A 92 -4.01 -2.93 8.60
CA LEU A 92 -2.86 -3.79 8.29
C LEU A 92 -1.99 -3.07 7.27
N ASP A 93 -0.80 -2.65 7.69
CA ASP A 93 0.10 -1.84 6.88
C ASP A 93 1.38 -2.63 6.56
N ASN A 94 1.72 -2.70 5.29
CA ASN A 94 3.02 -3.20 4.89
C ASN A 94 4.06 -2.08 5.12
N PRO A 95 5.04 -2.25 6.03
CA PRO A 95 6.04 -1.21 6.29
C PRO A 95 6.93 -0.92 5.07
N GLY A 96 7.00 -1.87 4.13
CA GLY A 96 7.79 -1.75 2.90
C GLY A 96 7.08 -1.03 1.75
N VAL A 97 5.77 -0.69 1.89
CA VAL A 97 5.01 0.00 0.83
C VAL A 97 4.04 1.02 1.43
N PHE A 98 3.74 2.06 0.69
CA PHE A 98 2.63 2.97 1.01
C PHE A 98 1.30 2.32 0.62
N GLN A 99 0.22 2.65 1.34
CA GLN A 99 -1.10 2.12 1.02
C GLN A 99 -1.72 2.81 -0.19
N GLY A 100 -2.47 2.06 -1.00
CA GLY A 100 -3.32 2.61 -2.05
C GLY A 100 -2.59 3.12 -3.30
N GLY A 101 -1.39 2.64 -3.57
CA GLY A 101 -0.62 3.05 -4.76
C GLY A 101 -1.35 2.75 -6.09
N VAL A 102 -1.27 3.71 -7.02
CA VAL A 102 -1.75 3.57 -8.40
C VAL A 102 -0.55 3.43 -9.32
N GLN A 103 -0.53 2.40 -10.16
CA GLN A 103 0.58 2.17 -11.08
C GLN A 103 0.69 3.33 -12.08
N VAL A 104 1.85 3.97 -12.11
CA VAL A 104 2.17 5.11 -12.99
C VAL A 104 3.26 4.80 -13.99
N TYR A 105 4.00 3.70 -13.78
CA TYR A 105 5.01 3.21 -14.71
C TYR A 105 5.26 1.71 -14.50
N ASP A 106 5.48 0.99 -15.60
CA ASP A 106 5.92 -0.41 -15.58
C ASP A 106 6.78 -0.74 -16.79
N ASP A 107 7.92 -1.37 -16.54
CA ASP A 107 8.76 -1.98 -17.57
C ASP A 107 9.42 -3.26 -17.07
N LYS A 108 10.38 -3.79 -17.82
CA LYS A 108 11.10 -5.00 -17.43
C LYS A 108 12.06 -4.79 -16.23
N TYR A 109 12.38 -3.56 -15.86
CA TYR A 109 13.31 -3.23 -14.80
C TYR A 109 12.64 -2.79 -13.51
N VAL A 110 11.57 -1.97 -13.62
CA VAL A 110 10.88 -1.40 -12.46
C VAL A 110 9.37 -1.33 -12.66
N THR A 111 8.62 -1.43 -11.58
CA THR A 111 7.23 -0.95 -11.49
C THR A 111 7.23 0.22 -10.52
N ILE A 112 6.54 1.32 -10.84
CA ILE A 112 6.39 2.49 -9.98
C ILE A 112 4.90 2.76 -9.79
N GLU A 113 4.48 2.89 -8.53
CA GLU A 113 3.13 3.23 -8.14
C GLU A 113 3.15 4.55 -7.36
N PHE A 114 2.32 5.51 -7.76
CA PHE A 114 2.10 6.73 -6.98
C PHE A 114 1.16 6.45 -5.82
N ALA A 115 1.57 6.77 -4.61
CA ALA A 115 0.83 6.48 -3.38
C ALA A 115 0.32 7.75 -2.66
N GLY A 116 0.24 8.85 -3.41
CA GLY A 116 -0.25 10.12 -2.88
C GLY A 116 0.83 11.02 -2.27
N CYS A 117 0.38 12.13 -1.71
CA CYS A 117 1.26 13.06 -1.00
C CYS A 117 0.90 13.10 0.47
N THR A 118 1.90 13.34 1.33
CA THR A 118 1.73 13.54 2.77
C THR A 118 2.25 14.90 3.20
N ALA A 119 1.74 15.37 4.34
CA ALA A 119 2.23 16.58 5.02
C ALA A 119 2.60 16.16 6.44
N GLU A 120 3.84 16.36 6.81
CA GLU A 120 4.38 15.90 8.09
C GLU A 120 5.11 17.04 8.82
N LYS A 121 5.03 17.05 10.15
CA LYS A 121 5.90 17.85 10.99
C LYS A 121 6.90 16.93 11.68
N ARG A 122 8.18 17.17 11.43
CA ARG A 122 9.23 16.40 12.11
C ARG A 122 9.30 16.71 13.61
N TYR A 123 8.99 17.97 13.97
CA TYR A 123 8.94 18.46 15.36
C TYR A 123 7.81 19.48 15.49
N GLU A 124 7.28 19.73 16.70
CA GLU A 124 6.21 20.70 16.94
C GLU A 124 6.55 22.13 16.46
N TRP A 125 7.84 22.48 16.50
CA TRP A 125 8.37 23.79 16.11
C TRP A 125 8.88 23.85 14.67
N SER A 126 8.91 22.74 13.92
CA SER A 126 9.32 22.73 12.51
C SER A 126 8.19 23.20 11.59
N ASP A 127 8.56 23.65 10.40
CA ASP A 127 7.60 23.83 9.31
C ASP A 127 7.02 22.48 8.86
N VAL A 128 5.88 22.53 8.18
CA VAL A 128 5.28 21.35 7.55
C VAL A 128 6.08 20.98 6.31
N GLU A 129 6.56 19.76 6.27
CA GLU A 129 7.23 19.18 5.10
C GLU A 129 6.21 18.40 4.27
N TYR A 130 6.25 18.59 2.96
CA TYR A 130 5.37 17.90 2.02
C TYR A 130 6.16 16.87 1.24
N HIS A 131 5.59 15.69 1.07
CA HIS A 131 6.25 14.57 0.41
C HIS A 131 5.36 13.94 -0.65
N ALA A 132 5.92 13.65 -1.82
CA ALA A 132 5.31 12.81 -2.83
C ALA A 132 5.82 11.37 -2.68
N ASN A 133 4.94 10.43 -2.47
CA ASN A 133 5.25 9.07 -2.07
C ASN A 133 5.00 8.09 -3.21
N PHE A 134 5.93 7.15 -3.39
CA PHE A 134 5.82 6.10 -4.39
C PHE A 134 6.21 4.75 -3.80
N ASN A 135 5.56 3.68 -4.27
CA ASN A 135 6.04 2.33 -4.12
C ASN A 135 6.83 1.96 -5.38
N VAL A 136 7.97 1.34 -5.20
CA VAL A 136 8.80 0.88 -6.32
C VAL A 136 9.13 -0.58 -6.14
N LYS A 137 8.86 -1.37 -7.18
CA LYS A 137 9.37 -2.73 -7.30
C LYS A 137 10.58 -2.73 -8.21
N ASN A 138 11.76 -2.99 -7.64
CA ASN A 138 12.98 -3.23 -8.38
C ASN A 138 13.00 -4.69 -8.87
N LYS A 139 13.01 -4.89 -10.18
CA LYS A 139 13.01 -6.22 -10.83
C LYS A 139 14.42 -6.63 -11.29
N THR A 140 15.45 -5.86 -10.95
CA THR A 140 16.83 -6.08 -11.35
C THR A 140 17.63 -6.76 -10.26
N ASP A 141 18.82 -7.22 -10.60
CA ASP A 141 19.78 -7.82 -9.66
C ASP A 141 20.73 -6.76 -9.06
N ALA A 142 20.53 -5.48 -9.36
CA ALA A 142 21.30 -4.35 -8.83
C ALA A 142 20.43 -3.48 -7.90
N GLU A 143 21.04 -2.78 -6.95
CA GLU A 143 20.39 -1.71 -6.21
C GLU A 143 20.12 -0.51 -7.14
N LEU A 144 18.92 0.03 -7.07
CA LEU A 144 18.52 1.17 -7.89
C LEU A 144 18.20 2.38 -7.02
N THR A 145 18.76 3.53 -7.42
CA THR A 145 18.47 4.82 -6.81
C THR A 145 17.45 5.59 -7.66
N PHE A 146 16.53 6.26 -7.00
CA PHE A 146 15.45 7.04 -7.60
C PHE A 146 15.57 8.51 -7.23
N GLN A 147 15.47 9.40 -8.24
CA GLN A 147 15.56 10.86 -8.08
C GLN A 147 14.51 11.53 -8.95
N SER A 148 14.04 12.72 -8.55
CA SER A 148 13.16 13.55 -9.38
C SER A 148 13.49 15.02 -9.18
N ASP A 149 13.29 15.83 -10.23
CA ASP A 149 13.48 17.28 -10.19
C ASP A 149 12.14 18.01 -10.02
N ALA A 150 11.06 17.47 -10.59
CA ALA A 150 9.73 18.03 -10.52
C ALA A 150 8.65 16.96 -10.79
N LEU A 151 7.52 17.11 -10.13
CA LEU A 151 6.31 16.31 -10.29
C LEU A 151 5.12 17.21 -10.52
N SER A 152 4.10 16.72 -11.20
CA SER A 152 2.87 17.46 -11.46
C SER A 152 1.67 16.72 -10.87
N PHE A 153 0.82 17.45 -10.17
CA PHE A 153 -0.45 16.97 -9.63
C PHE A 153 -1.59 17.82 -10.19
N ASP A 154 -2.55 17.18 -10.83
CA ASP A 154 -3.71 17.82 -11.48
C ASP A 154 -3.33 18.96 -12.43
N GLY A 155 -2.18 18.82 -13.13
CA GLY A 155 -1.68 19.78 -14.10
C GLY A 155 -0.84 20.94 -13.54
N ILE A 156 -0.65 21.00 -12.21
CA ILE A 156 0.23 21.97 -11.54
C ILE A 156 1.58 21.33 -11.27
N SER A 157 2.66 21.95 -11.73
CA SER A 157 4.03 21.45 -11.54
C SER A 157 4.61 21.97 -10.22
N TYR A 158 5.21 21.07 -9.46
CA TYR A 158 5.89 21.33 -8.21
C TYR A 158 7.33 20.85 -8.28
N LYS A 159 8.24 21.61 -7.70
CA LYS A 159 9.64 21.23 -7.63
C LYS A 159 9.88 20.25 -6.49
N VAL A 160 10.80 19.34 -6.71
CA VAL A 160 11.34 18.47 -5.68
C VAL A 160 12.51 19.18 -5.01
N TYR A 161 12.42 19.35 -3.69
CA TYR A 161 13.49 19.97 -2.90
C TYR A 161 14.64 18.99 -2.68
N SER A 162 14.31 17.78 -2.26
CA SER A 162 15.28 16.70 -2.05
C SER A 162 14.58 15.34 -2.12
N GLY A 163 15.33 14.32 -2.41
CA GLY A 163 14.87 12.94 -2.40
C GLY A 163 15.75 12.10 -3.32
N SER A 164 16.46 11.19 -2.70
CA SER A 164 17.19 10.14 -3.38
C SER A 164 17.05 8.92 -2.48
N ASP A 165 16.20 8.00 -2.90
CA ASP A 165 15.94 6.78 -2.17
C ASP A 165 16.43 5.57 -2.96
N GLU A 166 16.84 4.53 -2.26
CA GLU A 166 17.42 3.32 -2.82
C GLU A 166 16.49 2.14 -2.59
N VAL A 167 16.37 1.27 -3.60
CA VAL A 167 15.61 0.04 -3.52
C VAL A 167 16.50 -1.14 -3.88
N ALA A 168 16.67 -2.03 -2.92
CA ALA A 168 17.50 -3.22 -3.04
C ALA A 168 17.07 -4.13 -4.22
N PRO A 169 17.96 -4.98 -4.73
CA PRO A 169 17.67 -5.93 -5.80
C PRO A 169 16.45 -6.81 -5.49
N GLN A 170 15.64 -7.10 -6.51
CA GLN A 170 14.50 -8.02 -6.46
C GLN A 170 13.52 -7.74 -5.31
N SER A 171 13.40 -6.47 -4.89
CA SER A 171 12.61 -6.06 -3.74
C SER A 171 11.59 -4.96 -4.08
N THR A 172 10.69 -4.72 -3.14
CA THR A 172 9.79 -3.56 -3.17
C THR A 172 10.17 -2.61 -2.04
N GLY A 173 10.30 -1.32 -2.37
CA GLY A 173 10.64 -0.28 -1.42
C GLY A 173 9.71 0.92 -1.53
N LYS A 174 9.79 1.78 -0.52
CA LYS A 174 9.19 3.12 -0.51
C LYS A 174 10.21 4.12 -0.99
N ILE A 175 9.77 5.05 -1.83
CA ILE A 175 10.55 6.25 -2.13
C ILE A 175 9.70 7.49 -1.84
N SER A 176 10.32 8.54 -1.34
CA SER A 176 9.62 9.74 -0.87
C SER A 176 10.40 10.98 -1.29
N PHE A 177 9.82 11.80 -2.14
CA PHE A 177 10.41 13.03 -2.59
C PHE A 177 9.87 14.21 -1.79
N GLN A 178 10.74 14.93 -1.06
CA GLN A 178 10.37 16.16 -0.39
C GLN A 178 10.11 17.27 -1.41
N MET A 179 8.97 17.96 -1.29
CA MET A 179 8.54 19.01 -2.20
C MET A 179 8.97 20.38 -1.68
N GLU A 180 9.32 21.31 -2.58
CA GLU A 180 9.65 22.71 -2.19
C GLU A 180 8.41 23.46 -1.70
N ASP A 181 7.24 23.15 -2.26
CA ASP A 181 6.00 23.88 -2.06
C ASP A 181 4.94 23.03 -1.35
N VAL A 182 3.87 23.69 -0.92
CA VAL A 182 2.66 23.05 -0.43
C VAL A 182 1.99 22.29 -1.57
N VAL A 183 1.89 20.98 -1.45
CA VAL A 183 1.21 20.11 -2.43
C VAL A 183 -0.10 19.58 -1.86
N PRO A 184 -1.10 19.24 -2.72
CA PRO A 184 -2.33 18.62 -2.25
C PRO A 184 -2.03 17.23 -1.64
N THR A 185 -2.60 16.97 -0.45
CA THR A 185 -2.46 15.68 0.25
C THR A 185 -3.67 14.76 0.08
N SER A 186 -4.69 15.22 -0.63
CA SER A 186 -5.88 14.43 -0.95
C SER A 186 -6.52 14.95 -2.24
N GLY A 187 -7.35 14.11 -2.87
CA GLY A 187 -8.11 14.49 -4.07
C GLY A 187 -7.27 14.59 -5.34
N ILE A 188 -6.02 14.13 -5.35
CA ILE A 188 -5.19 14.08 -6.55
C ILE A 188 -5.79 13.05 -7.48
N SER A 189 -6.19 13.48 -8.68
CA SER A 189 -6.77 12.64 -9.71
C SER A 189 -5.78 12.33 -10.85
N LYS A 190 -4.76 13.17 -11.03
CA LYS A 190 -3.74 12.99 -12.06
C LYS A 190 -2.36 13.28 -11.52
N THR A 191 -1.43 12.40 -11.82
CA THR A 191 0.00 12.57 -11.51
C THR A 191 0.81 12.41 -12.76
N SER A 192 1.78 13.30 -12.96
CA SER A 192 2.75 13.16 -14.06
C SER A 192 4.12 13.74 -13.68
N GLY A 193 5.16 13.30 -14.36
CA GLY A 193 6.51 13.79 -14.12
C GLY A 193 7.57 12.86 -14.65
N LYS A 194 8.79 13.08 -14.19
CA LYS A 194 9.93 12.23 -14.54
C LYS A 194 10.65 11.77 -13.28
N ILE A 195 10.92 10.49 -13.22
CA ILE A 195 11.77 9.90 -12.19
C ILE A 195 13.02 9.36 -12.87
N LYS A 196 14.19 9.74 -12.35
CA LYS A 196 15.49 9.24 -12.77
C LYS A 196 15.78 7.96 -12.02
N VAL A 197 16.07 6.89 -12.73
CA VAL A 197 16.44 5.59 -12.18
C VAL A 197 17.89 5.34 -12.48
N VAL A 198 18.71 5.09 -11.46
CA VAL A 198 20.16 5.00 -11.57
C VAL A 198 20.66 3.70 -10.94
N ASP A 199 21.48 2.98 -11.66
CA ASP A 199 22.29 1.88 -11.15
C ASP A 199 23.71 2.41 -10.88
N PHE A 200 24.00 2.73 -9.63
CA PHE A 200 25.30 3.32 -9.26
C PHE A 200 26.45 2.32 -9.31
N ASP A 201 26.23 1.05 -9.07
CA ASP A 201 27.27 0.03 -9.12
C ASP A 201 27.84 -0.10 -10.53
N ARG A 202 26.96 -0.05 -11.54
CA ARG A 202 27.35 -0.01 -12.94
C ARG A 202 28.05 1.28 -13.32
N LEU A 203 27.58 2.38 -12.75
CA LEU A 203 28.13 3.72 -12.96
C LEU A 203 29.58 3.85 -12.46
N LEU A 204 29.90 3.21 -11.32
CA LEU A 204 31.24 3.22 -10.72
C LEU A 204 32.22 2.27 -11.44
N THR A 205 31.72 1.20 -12.05
CA THR A 205 32.55 0.20 -12.73
C THR A 205 32.90 0.57 -14.18
N ASP A 206 32.04 1.37 -14.83
CA ASP A 206 32.28 1.85 -16.20
C ASP A 206 31.86 3.32 -16.38
N TRP A 207 32.73 4.23 -15.92
CA TRP A 207 32.50 5.67 -16.00
C TRP A 207 32.32 6.20 -17.45
N LYS A 208 32.70 5.42 -18.47
CA LYS A 208 32.50 5.79 -19.89
C LYS A 208 31.04 5.53 -20.33
N SER A 209 30.31 4.69 -19.67
CA SER A 209 28.88 4.43 -19.91
C SER A 209 27.93 5.25 -19.05
N TYR A 210 28.42 6.27 -18.34
CA TYR A 210 27.69 7.16 -17.43
C TYR A 210 26.31 7.63 -17.98
N SER A 211 26.18 7.81 -19.28
CA SER A 211 24.92 8.23 -19.91
C SER A 211 23.91 7.10 -20.14
N TYR A 212 24.32 5.84 -19.98
CA TYR A 212 23.48 4.67 -20.27
C TYR A 212 22.83 4.07 -19.01
N ASP A 213 23.37 4.33 -17.84
CA ASP A 213 22.95 3.71 -16.57
C ASP A 213 22.00 4.59 -15.76
N ALA A 214 21.74 5.81 -16.22
CA ALA A 214 20.72 6.69 -15.68
C ALA A 214 19.59 6.87 -16.69
N LYS A 215 18.41 6.40 -16.36
CA LYS A 215 17.22 6.47 -17.23
C LYS A 215 16.17 7.37 -16.61
N TRP A 216 15.70 8.37 -17.38
CA TRP A 216 14.49 9.11 -17.03
C TRP A 216 13.25 8.32 -17.48
N VAL A 217 12.38 8.00 -16.54
CA VAL A 217 11.08 7.36 -16.81
C VAL A 217 9.97 8.40 -16.65
N ASN A 218 9.04 8.46 -17.61
CA ASN A 218 7.85 9.28 -17.46
C ASN A 218 6.83 8.52 -16.64
N VAL A 219 6.44 9.09 -15.51
CA VAL A 219 5.38 8.55 -14.67
C VAL A 219 4.10 9.30 -14.98
N THR A 220 3.00 8.59 -15.19
CA THR A 220 1.71 9.19 -15.53
C THR A 220 0.58 8.34 -14.98
N GLN A 221 -0.34 8.98 -14.26
CA GLN A 221 -1.65 8.45 -13.89
C GLN A 221 -2.69 9.19 -14.76
N GLU A 222 -3.48 8.44 -15.51
CA GLU A 222 -4.61 8.95 -16.31
C GLU A 222 -5.94 8.76 -15.58
#